data_7c00729b2c3925883ed5ae1f56e2a94c
#
_entry.id   7c00729b2c3925883ed5ae1f56e2a94c
#
_cell.length_a   1.000
_cell.length_b   1.000
_cell.length_c   1.000
_cell.angle_alpha   90.00
_cell.angle_beta   90.00
_cell.angle_gamma   90.00
#
_symmetry.space_group_name_H-M   'P 1'
#
loop_
_entity.id
_entity.type
_entity.pdbx_description
1 polymer ?
#
loop_
_entity_poly.entity_id
_entity_poly.type
_entity_poly.pdbx_seq_one_letter_code
_entity_poly.pdbx_strand_id
1 'polypeptide(L)'
;MQITDLLVPERVALNMQVADKAMAIHAMVGMLDRTGCLRDAVEYEKNVLEREAQGTTGVGGGVAIPHGKSNAVLVPALAAVTLREAIDYQALDGAPVQLLFLIAAPDGANDLHIQVLARLAQLLMEPMFCEELKQAATPEEFLAVIAKREQGETAREARAEAVAEAALTEPRLAPRVLAVTACPTGIAHTYMAAESLENMAKKLGVS
;
A
#
# COMPACT_ATOMS: atom_id res chain seq x y z
N MET A 1 -4.68 11.82 -0.10
CA MET A 1 -3.22 11.86 0.08
C MET A 1 -2.59 10.98 -0.97
N GLN A 2 -1.55 11.46 -1.62
CA GLN A 2 -0.81 10.74 -2.65
C GLN A 2 0.44 10.10 -2.06
N ILE A 3 0.94 9.04 -2.68
CA ILE A 3 2.21 8.39 -2.30
C ILE A 3 3.36 9.37 -2.47
N THR A 4 3.29 10.19 -3.51
CA THR A 4 4.26 11.27 -3.80
C THR A 4 4.28 12.38 -2.76
N ASP A 5 3.29 12.51 -1.88
CA ASP A 5 3.34 13.42 -0.73
C ASP A 5 4.27 12.89 0.39
N LEU A 6 4.48 11.57 0.43
CA LEU A 6 5.23 10.88 1.49
C LEU A 6 6.61 10.41 1.04
N LEU A 7 6.83 10.27 -0.28
CA LEU A 7 8.08 9.78 -0.86
C LEU A 7 8.79 10.91 -1.60
N VAL A 8 10.00 11.23 -1.17
CA VAL A 8 10.86 12.25 -1.79
C VAL A 8 12.12 11.59 -2.39
N PRO A 9 12.82 12.25 -3.35
CA PRO A 9 13.99 11.65 -4.01
C PRO A 9 15.06 11.13 -3.03
N GLU A 10 15.28 11.82 -1.92
CA GLU A 10 16.28 11.47 -0.90
C GLU A 10 15.95 10.16 -0.16
N ARG A 11 14.72 9.67 -0.30
CA ARG A 11 14.23 8.41 0.27
C ARG A 11 14.00 7.34 -0.79
N VAL A 12 14.54 7.54 -1.98
CA VAL A 12 14.57 6.52 -3.04
C VAL A 12 16.01 6.12 -3.31
N ALA A 13 16.30 4.82 -3.22
CA ALA A 13 17.61 4.29 -3.59
C ALA A 13 17.46 3.15 -4.62
N LEU A 14 18.17 3.30 -5.73
CA LEU A 14 18.08 2.36 -6.84
C LEU A 14 19.30 1.45 -6.88
N ASN A 15 19.08 0.19 -7.29
CA ASN A 15 20.14 -0.81 -7.42
C ASN A 15 20.96 -1.02 -6.13
N MET A 16 20.29 -0.92 -4.97
CA MET A 16 20.94 -1.12 -3.68
C MET A 16 21.44 -2.56 -3.55
N GLN A 17 22.62 -2.73 -2.96
CA GLN A 17 23.18 -4.04 -2.65
C GLN A 17 23.07 -4.31 -1.16
N VAL A 18 22.34 -5.36 -0.80
CA VAL A 18 22.15 -5.84 0.57
C VAL A 18 22.22 -7.36 0.62
N ALA A 19 22.61 -7.92 1.75
CA ALA A 19 22.73 -9.37 1.89
C ALA A 19 21.41 -10.05 2.23
N ASP A 20 20.54 -9.37 2.99
CA ASP A 20 19.30 -9.94 3.51
C ASP A 20 18.24 -8.85 3.79
N LYS A 21 17.07 -9.29 4.24
CA LYS A 21 15.95 -8.40 4.55
C LYS A 21 16.22 -7.46 5.72
N ALA A 22 17.00 -7.89 6.72
CA ALA A 22 17.30 -7.04 7.88
C ALA A 22 18.20 -5.87 7.45
N MET A 23 19.21 -6.12 6.62
CA MET A 23 20.04 -5.07 6.03
C MET A 23 19.25 -4.12 5.13
N ALA A 24 18.28 -4.64 4.35
CA ALA A 24 17.41 -3.80 3.54
C ALA A 24 16.56 -2.86 4.42
N ILE A 25 15.91 -3.38 5.45
CA ILE A 25 15.13 -2.59 6.41
C ILE A 25 16.01 -1.55 7.10
N HIS A 26 17.18 -1.95 7.61
CA HIS A 26 18.15 -1.06 8.25
C HIS A 26 18.53 0.12 7.34
N ALA A 27 18.89 -0.15 6.09
CA ALA A 27 19.25 0.88 5.12
C ALA A 27 18.08 1.87 4.86
N MET A 28 16.85 1.36 4.74
CA MET A 28 15.66 2.17 4.52
C MET A 28 15.32 3.02 5.74
N VAL A 29 15.45 2.48 6.95
CA VAL A 29 15.31 3.26 8.21
C VAL A 29 16.33 4.38 8.25
N GLY A 30 17.58 4.12 7.88
CA GLY A 30 18.61 5.14 7.76
C GLY A 30 18.28 6.26 6.76
N MET A 31 17.51 5.98 5.70
CA MET A 31 17.05 7.02 4.77
C MET A 31 15.99 7.92 5.42
N LEU A 32 15.05 7.33 6.18
CA LEU A 32 14.05 8.08 6.94
C LEU A 32 14.68 8.94 8.04
N ASP A 33 15.69 8.42 8.72
CA ASP A 33 16.40 9.13 9.77
C ASP A 33 17.16 10.36 9.23
N ARG A 34 17.95 10.16 8.18
CA ARG A 34 18.68 11.25 7.51
C ARG A 34 17.78 12.38 6.99
N THR A 35 16.54 12.08 6.69
CA THR A 35 15.55 13.07 6.24
C THR A 35 14.70 13.65 7.36
N GLY A 36 15.05 13.37 8.62
CA GLY A 36 14.40 13.95 9.80
C GLY A 36 12.99 13.43 10.08
N CYS A 37 12.62 12.25 9.56
CA CYS A 37 11.30 11.67 9.78
C CYS A 37 11.19 10.91 11.10
N LEU A 38 12.32 10.55 11.69
CA LEU A 38 12.40 9.76 12.90
C LEU A 38 12.93 10.58 14.06
N ARG A 39 12.41 10.30 15.26
CA ARG A 39 12.96 10.77 16.54
C ARG A 39 14.01 9.80 17.06
N ASP A 40 13.80 8.52 16.83
CA ASP A 40 14.65 7.42 17.25
C ASP A 40 14.65 6.32 16.18
N ALA A 41 15.72 6.24 15.40
CA ALA A 41 15.85 5.27 14.32
C ALA A 41 15.94 3.84 14.84
N VAL A 42 16.63 3.64 15.99
CA VAL A 42 16.82 2.30 16.60
C VAL A 42 15.49 1.75 17.11
N GLU A 43 14.71 2.57 17.81
CA GLU A 43 13.37 2.17 18.27
C GLU A 43 12.44 1.87 17.09
N TYR A 44 12.49 2.71 16.04
CA TYR A 44 11.64 2.48 14.85
C TYR A 44 12.05 1.20 14.10
N GLU A 45 13.34 0.96 13.88
CA GLU A 45 13.83 -0.27 13.25
C GLU A 45 13.38 -1.51 14.02
N LYS A 46 13.53 -1.50 15.35
CA LYS A 46 13.05 -2.57 16.22
C LYS A 46 11.55 -2.82 16.01
N ASN A 47 10.73 -1.77 15.95
CA ASN A 47 9.29 -1.87 15.74
C ASN A 47 8.96 -2.53 14.38
N VAL A 48 9.68 -2.14 13.31
CA VAL A 48 9.50 -2.75 11.97
C VAL A 48 9.87 -4.23 11.99
N LEU A 49 10.99 -4.60 12.63
CA LEU A 49 11.44 -5.99 12.73
C LEU A 49 10.49 -6.84 13.57
N GLU A 50 9.95 -6.30 14.68
CA GLU A 50 8.92 -6.96 15.49
C GLU A 50 7.63 -7.19 14.69
N ARG A 51 7.22 -6.23 13.86
CA ARG A 51 6.08 -6.40 12.94
C ARG A 51 6.37 -7.48 11.89
N GLU A 52 7.56 -7.50 11.32
CA GLU A 52 7.99 -8.49 10.33
C GLU A 52 8.02 -9.91 10.92
N ALA A 53 8.38 -10.05 12.19
CA ALA A 53 8.39 -11.33 12.91
C ALA A 53 6.98 -11.91 13.16
N GLN A 54 5.93 -11.08 13.15
CA GLN A 54 4.53 -11.53 13.27
C GLN A 54 4.00 -12.17 11.98
N GLY A 55 4.64 -11.89 10.86
CA GLY A 55 4.29 -12.39 9.53
C GLY A 55 4.97 -11.56 8.47
N THR A 56 5.46 -12.22 7.44
CA THR A 56 6.21 -11.55 6.37
C THR A 56 5.40 -10.42 5.72
N THR A 57 6.08 -9.32 5.42
CA THR A 57 5.54 -8.22 4.62
C THR A 57 5.91 -8.31 3.14
N GLY A 58 6.54 -9.42 2.72
CA GLY A 58 6.74 -9.79 1.32
C GLY A 58 5.42 -10.25 0.71
N VAL A 59 4.82 -9.42 -0.14
CA VAL A 59 3.46 -9.63 -0.66
C VAL A 59 3.40 -10.52 -1.89
N GLY A 60 4.56 -10.86 -2.46
CA GLY A 60 4.68 -11.62 -3.71
C GLY A 60 5.02 -10.72 -4.90
N GLY A 61 5.21 -11.32 -6.09
CA GLY A 61 5.59 -10.59 -7.30
C GLY A 61 6.93 -9.85 -7.22
N GLY A 62 7.82 -10.28 -6.33
CA GLY A 62 9.12 -9.63 -6.10
C GLY A 62 9.05 -8.33 -5.29
N VAL A 63 7.96 -8.12 -4.54
CA VAL A 63 7.68 -6.90 -3.78
C VAL A 63 7.55 -7.18 -2.28
N ALA A 64 8.08 -6.26 -1.45
CA ALA A 64 7.83 -6.23 -0.01
C ALA A 64 7.43 -4.83 0.46
N ILE A 65 6.57 -4.79 1.49
CA ILE A 65 6.08 -3.54 2.09
C ILE A 65 6.32 -3.58 3.60
N PRO A 66 7.60 -3.56 4.07
CA PRO A 66 7.86 -3.40 5.49
C PRO A 66 7.19 -2.13 6.02
N HIS A 67 6.66 -2.21 7.21
CA HIS A 67 5.97 -1.07 7.81
C HIS A 67 5.99 -1.14 9.32
N GLY A 68 5.97 0.03 9.94
CA GLY A 68 5.89 0.16 11.38
C GLY A 68 5.13 1.42 11.79
N LYS A 69 4.43 1.30 12.93
CA LYS A 69 3.78 2.41 13.60
C LYS A 69 4.39 2.59 14.97
N SER A 70 4.92 3.77 15.25
CA SER A 70 5.70 4.02 16.47
C SER A 70 5.72 5.50 16.85
N ASN A 71 5.80 5.78 18.15
CA ASN A 71 6.09 7.10 18.69
C ASN A 71 7.48 7.63 18.28
N ALA A 72 8.35 6.76 17.78
CA ALA A 72 9.64 7.15 17.22
C ALA A 72 9.52 7.85 15.86
N VAL A 73 8.35 7.80 15.21
CA VAL A 73 8.07 8.48 13.94
C VAL A 73 7.50 9.86 14.22
N LEU A 74 8.14 10.90 13.68
CA LEU A 74 7.74 12.31 13.82
C LEU A 74 6.66 12.69 12.80
N VAL A 75 6.86 12.27 11.56
CA VAL A 75 5.96 12.56 10.44
C VAL A 75 5.79 11.32 9.58
N PRO A 76 4.59 11.11 8.99
CA PRO A 76 4.39 10.01 8.06
C PRO A 76 5.36 10.10 6.89
N ALA A 77 5.97 8.99 6.53
CA ALA A 77 6.97 8.97 5.47
C ALA A 77 7.05 7.61 4.78
N LEU A 78 7.51 7.62 3.53
CA LEU A 78 7.87 6.46 2.75
C LEU A 78 9.36 6.48 2.40
N ALA A 79 9.96 5.30 2.36
CA ALA A 79 11.22 5.06 1.67
C ALA A 79 11.01 3.93 0.64
N ALA A 80 11.69 4.01 -0.51
CA ALA A 80 11.61 3.01 -1.55
C ALA A 80 13.00 2.59 -2.01
N VAL A 81 13.19 1.30 -2.24
CA VAL A 81 14.45 0.79 -2.79
C VAL A 81 14.21 -0.25 -3.87
N THR A 82 15.02 -0.22 -4.91
CA THR A 82 15.21 -1.36 -5.80
C THR A 82 16.54 -2.02 -5.45
N LEU A 83 16.56 -3.35 -5.48
CA LEU A 83 17.77 -4.11 -5.21
C LEU A 83 18.44 -4.51 -6.51
N ARG A 84 19.77 -4.48 -6.51
CA ARG A 84 20.58 -4.95 -7.63
C ARG A 84 20.39 -6.45 -7.85
N GLU A 85 20.38 -7.21 -6.77
CA GLU A 85 20.09 -8.63 -6.73
C GLU A 85 18.91 -8.88 -5.81
N ALA A 86 17.96 -9.69 -6.25
CA ALA A 86 16.81 -10.02 -5.44
C ALA A 86 17.23 -10.87 -4.24
N ILE A 87 16.62 -10.64 -3.08
CA ILE A 87 16.92 -11.33 -1.83
C ILE A 87 15.79 -12.27 -1.42
N ASP A 88 16.12 -13.29 -0.65
CA ASP A 88 15.12 -14.10 0.06
C ASP A 88 14.50 -13.27 1.19
N TYR A 89 13.31 -12.75 0.93
CA TYR A 89 12.54 -11.99 1.89
C TYR A 89 11.53 -12.88 2.65
N GLN A 90 11.43 -14.15 2.29
CA GLN A 90 10.40 -15.07 2.76
C GLN A 90 8.99 -14.60 2.36
N ALA A 91 8.84 -14.08 1.13
CA ALA A 91 7.57 -13.58 0.62
C ALA A 91 6.50 -14.69 0.56
N LEU A 92 5.22 -14.29 0.54
CA LEU A 92 4.08 -15.21 0.58
C LEU A 92 4.05 -16.23 -0.57
N ASP A 93 4.60 -15.86 -1.73
CA ASP A 93 4.71 -16.74 -2.91
C ASP A 93 6.05 -17.48 -3.01
N GLY A 94 6.95 -17.29 -2.02
CA GLY A 94 8.30 -17.85 -2.01
C GLY A 94 9.25 -17.24 -3.05
N ALA A 95 8.82 -16.21 -3.80
CA ALA A 95 9.68 -15.54 -4.77
C ALA A 95 10.65 -14.56 -4.08
N PRO A 96 11.88 -14.38 -4.63
CA PRO A 96 12.80 -13.38 -4.11
C PRO A 96 12.29 -11.96 -4.39
N VAL A 97 12.61 -11.03 -3.47
CA VAL A 97 12.15 -9.63 -3.51
C VAL A 97 13.23 -8.72 -4.06
N GLN A 98 12.85 -7.81 -4.95
CA GLN A 98 13.72 -6.81 -5.57
C GLN A 98 13.22 -5.37 -5.39
N LEU A 99 11.95 -5.17 -5.05
CA LEU A 99 11.34 -3.86 -4.84
C LEU A 99 10.76 -3.78 -3.43
N LEU A 100 11.19 -2.79 -2.64
CA LEU A 100 10.72 -2.61 -1.27
C LEU A 100 10.22 -1.19 -1.04
N PHE A 101 9.12 -1.09 -0.27
CA PHE A 101 8.57 0.17 0.23
C PHE A 101 8.43 0.11 1.75
N LEU A 102 9.18 0.93 2.48
CA LEU A 102 9.06 1.06 3.93
C LEU A 102 8.10 2.19 4.28
N ILE A 103 7.07 1.88 5.07
CA ILE A 103 6.05 2.85 5.51
C ILE A 103 6.27 3.17 6.99
N ALA A 104 6.57 4.42 7.28
CA ALA A 104 6.65 4.93 8.64
C ALA A 104 5.40 5.75 8.99
N ALA A 105 4.72 5.38 10.06
CA ALA A 105 3.54 6.08 10.55
C ALA A 105 3.69 6.42 12.04
N PRO A 106 3.33 7.65 12.48
CA PRO A 106 3.24 7.99 13.90
C PRO A 106 2.14 7.18 14.60
N ASP A 107 2.31 6.96 15.90
CA ASP A 107 1.21 6.44 16.72
C ASP A 107 0.00 7.37 16.66
N GLY A 108 -1.19 6.78 16.60
CA GLY A 108 -2.45 7.53 16.46
C GLY A 108 -2.87 7.81 15.01
N ALA A 109 -2.00 7.64 14.02
CA ALA A 109 -2.31 7.83 12.59
C ALA A 109 -2.86 6.55 11.93
N ASN A 110 -3.83 5.87 12.55
CA ASN A 110 -4.33 4.57 12.08
C ASN A 110 -4.93 4.64 10.68
N ASP A 111 -5.80 5.61 10.42
CA ASP A 111 -6.50 5.73 9.13
C ASP A 111 -5.51 6.03 8.00
N LEU A 112 -4.53 6.90 8.28
CA LEU A 112 -3.49 7.25 7.33
C LEU A 112 -2.64 6.05 6.94
N HIS A 113 -2.18 5.28 7.93
CA HIS A 113 -1.37 4.09 7.72
C HIS A 113 -2.09 3.06 6.84
N ILE A 114 -3.36 2.80 7.12
CA ILE A 114 -4.19 1.87 6.35
C ILE A 114 -4.41 2.39 4.92
N GLN A 115 -4.69 3.68 4.74
CA GLN A 115 -4.90 4.28 3.42
C GLN A 115 -3.64 4.19 2.55
N VAL A 116 -2.46 4.48 3.10
CA VAL A 116 -1.19 4.39 2.38
C VAL A 116 -0.89 2.94 2.00
N LEU A 117 -1.06 1.99 2.94
CA LEU A 117 -0.89 0.57 2.67
C LEU A 117 -1.83 0.08 1.55
N ALA A 118 -3.11 0.43 1.62
CA ALA A 118 -4.11 0.01 0.64
C ALA A 118 -3.78 0.60 -0.75
N ARG A 119 -3.45 1.89 -0.81
CA ARG A 119 -3.11 2.56 -2.07
C ARG A 119 -1.86 1.98 -2.70
N LEU A 120 -0.82 1.78 -1.91
CA LEU A 120 0.44 1.19 -2.38
C LEU A 120 0.22 -0.25 -2.86
N ALA A 121 -0.53 -1.06 -2.08
CA ALA A 121 -0.85 -2.43 -2.47
C ALA A 121 -1.61 -2.50 -3.80
N GLN A 122 -2.58 -1.62 -4.04
CA GLN A 122 -3.31 -1.55 -5.30
C GLN A 122 -2.39 -1.28 -6.48
N LEU A 123 -1.49 -0.30 -6.37
CA LEU A 123 -0.54 0.03 -7.43
C LEU A 123 0.43 -1.13 -7.71
N LEU A 124 0.95 -1.75 -6.65
CA LEU A 124 1.93 -2.83 -6.75
C LEU A 124 1.33 -4.19 -7.19
N MET A 125 0.01 -4.32 -7.25
CA MET A 125 -0.64 -5.46 -7.88
C MET A 125 -0.49 -5.49 -9.41
N GLU A 126 -0.06 -4.39 -10.03
CA GLU A 126 0.16 -4.32 -11.47
C GLU A 126 1.61 -4.66 -11.83
N PRO A 127 1.88 -5.82 -12.46
CA PRO A 127 3.26 -6.26 -12.77
C PRO A 127 4.02 -5.26 -13.63
N MET A 128 3.36 -4.65 -14.62
CA MET A 128 3.98 -3.65 -15.51
C MET A 128 4.45 -2.42 -14.75
N PHE A 129 3.68 -1.96 -13.77
CA PHE A 129 4.07 -0.84 -12.91
C PHE A 129 5.31 -1.18 -12.07
N CYS A 130 5.36 -2.37 -11.49
CA CYS A 130 6.54 -2.82 -10.74
C CYS A 130 7.78 -2.90 -11.62
N GLU A 131 7.64 -3.34 -12.87
CA GLU A 131 8.76 -3.40 -13.81
C GLU A 131 9.22 -1.99 -14.22
N GLU A 132 8.30 -1.05 -14.48
CA GLU A 132 8.65 0.35 -14.75
C GLU A 132 9.44 0.97 -13.58
N LEU A 133 9.05 0.70 -12.33
CA LEU A 133 9.77 1.18 -11.14
C LEU A 133 11.19 0.59 -11.04
N LYS A 134 11.35 -0.70 -11.33
CA LYS A 134 12.67 -1.36 -11.30
C LYS A 134 13.60 -0.86 -12.40
N GLN A 135 13.06 -0.38 -13.52
CA GLN A 135 13.82 0.14 -14.66
C GLN A 135 14.18 1.62 -14.54
N ALA A 136 13.62 2.34 -13.58
CA ALA A 136 13.94 3.75 -13.36
C ALA A 136 15.46 3.92 -13.13
N ALA A 137 16.06 4.86 -13.83
CA ALA A 137 17.49 5.13 -13.74
C ALA A 137 17.83 6.17 -12.64
N THR A 138 16.87 7.01 -12.27
CA THR A 138 17.04 8.02 -11.22
C THR A 138 15.85 8.03 -10.25
N PRO A 139 16.05 8.54 -9.01
CA PRO A 139 14.96 8.71 -8.05
C PRO A 139 13.80 9.58 -8.60
N GLU A 140 14.12 10.58 -9.41
CA GLU A 140 13.12 11.46 -10.03
C GLU A 140 12.28 10.70 -11.05
N GLU A 141 12.89 9.84 -11.86
CA GLU A 141 12.17 8.96 -12.79
C GLU A 141 11.27 7.98 -12.04
N PHE A 142 11.78 7.39 -10.94
CA PHE A 142 11.00 6.51 -10.08
C PHE A 142 9.75 7.20 -9.54
N LEU A 143 9.89 8.42 -9.03
CA LEU A 143 8.78 9.25 -8.56
C LEU A 143 7.83 9.66 -9.68
N ALA A 144 8.35 9.98 -10.87
CA ALA A 144 7.53 10.33 -12.03
C ALA A 144 6.63 9.16 -12.48
N VAL A 145 7.13 7.93 -12.42
CA VAL A 145 6.34 6.71 -12.69
C VAL A 145 5.18 6.61 -11.69
N ILE A 146 5.42 6.82 -10.40
CA ILE A 146 4.38 6.80 -9.36
C ILE A 146 3.36 7.92 -9.61
N ALA A 147 3.82 9.16 -9.80
CA ALA A 147 2.96 10.32 -10.00
C ALA A 147 2.03 10.15 -11.21
N LYS A 148 2.56 9.67 -12.33
CA LYS A 148 1.78 9.38 -13.54
C LYS A 148 0.67 8.36 -13.27
N ARG A 149 0.98 7.33 -12.47
CA ARG A 149 0.03 6.28 -12.13
C ARG A 149 -1.06 6.80 -11.22
N GLU A 150 -0.71 7.52 -10.18
CA GLU A 150 -1.66 8.14 -9.25
C GLU A 150 -2.63 9.10 -9.95
N GLN A 151 -2.13 9.92 -10.89
CA GLN A 151 -2.98 10.81 -11.70
C GLN A 151 -3.97 10.04 -12.57
N GLY A 152 -3.53 8.95 -13.19
CA GLY A 152 -4.39 8.08 -13.99
C GLY A 152 -5.51 7.44 -13.18
N GLU A 153 -5.22 6.99 -11.97
CA GLU A 153 -6.22 6.40 -11.06
C GLU A 153 -7.19 7.45 -10.53
N THR A 154 -6.70 8.61 -10.10
CA THR A 154 -7.57 9.71 -9.64
C THR A 154 -8.53 10.16 -10.74
N ALA A 155 -8.07 10.25 -11.98
CA ALA A 155 -8.92 10.55 -13.12
C ALA A 155 -9.96 9.46 -13.41
N ARG A 156 -9.60 8.19 -13.20
CA ARG A 156 -10.49 7.04 -13.36
C ARG A 156 -11.55 6.98 -12.25
N GLU A 157 -11.15 7.26 -11.02
CA GLU A 157 -12.06 7.34 -9.86
C GLU A 157 -13.06 8.49 -10.05
N ALA A 158 -12.61 9.69 -10.39
CA ALA A 158 -13.47 10.84 -10.65
C ALA A 158 -14.46 10.58 -11.80
N ARG A 159 -14.02 9.86 -12.85
CA ARG A 159 -14.89 9.48 -13.96
C ARG A 159 -15.94 8.42 -13.52
N ALA A 160 -15.55 7.48 -12.68
CA ALA A 160 -16.46 6.47 -12.15
C ALA A 160 -17.52 7.10 -11.23
N GLU A 161 -17.13 8.05 -10.37
CA GLU A 161 -18.04 8.82 -9.53
C GLU A 161 -19.01 9.66 -10.36
N ALA A 162 -18.54 10.36 -11.38
CA ALA A 162 -19.38 11.15 -12.29
C ALA A 162 -20.39 10.27 -13.04
N VAL A 163 -19.99 9.06 -13.47
CA VAL A 163 -20.91 8.08 -14.11
C VAL A 163 -21.93 7.56 -13.10
N ALA A 164 -21.50 7.29 -11.85
CA ALA A 164 -22.41 6.84 -10.80
C ALA A 164 -23.42 7.94 -10.41
N GLU A 165 -22.98 9.19 -10.32
CA GLU A 165 -23.85 10.34 -10.04
C GLU A 165 -24.84 10.59 -11.19
N ALA A 166 -24.37 10.55 -12.44
CA ALA A 166 -25.25 10.66 -13.63
C ALA A 166 -26.30 9.53 -13.66
N ALA A 167 -25.92 8.32 -13.26
CA ALA A 167 -26.84 7.18 -13.15
C ALA A 167 -27.90 7.35 -12.04
N LEU A 168 -27.66 8.20 -11.04
CA LEU A 168 -28.62 8.52 -9.98
C LEU A 168 -29.66 9.57 -10.41
N THR A 169 -29.41 10.33 -11.48
CA THR A 169 -30.30 11.42 -11.96
C THR A 169 -31.33 10.96 -12.99
N GLU A 170 -31.25 9.73 -13.52
CA GLU A 170 -32.30 9.18 -14.39
C GLU A 170 -33.51 8.69 -13.59
N PRO A 171 -34.75 8.89 -14.09
CA PRO A 171 -35.97 8.40 -13.42
C PRO A 171 -35.96 6.86 -13.42
N ARG A 172 -35.65 6.27 -12.28
CA ARG A 172 -35.50 4.82 -12.11
C ARG A 172 -36.82 4.14 -11.82
N LEU A 173 -37.14 3.09 -12.58
CA LEU A 173 -37.81 1.90 -12.06
C LEU A 173 -37.12 1.47 -10.78
N ALA A 174 -37.87 1.05 -9.74
CA ALA A 174 -37.37 0.75 -8.41
C ALA A 174 -35.93 0.15 -8.41
N PRO A 175 -35.01 0.70 -7.65
CA PRO A 175 -33.60 0.29 -7.72
C PRO A 175 -33.44 -1.19 -7.37
N ARG A 176 -32.85 -1.94 -8.27
CA ARG A 176 -32.46 -3.34 -8.04
C ARG A 176 -31.00 -3.38 -7.64
N VAL A 177 -30.68 -3.91 -6.46
CA VAL A 177 -29.33 -4.04 -5.95
C VAL A 177 -28.86 -5.49 -6.10
N LEU A 178 -27.79 -5.69 -6.85
CA LEU A 178 -27.09 -6.96 -6.90
C LEU A 178 -25.82 -6.84 -6.05
N ALA A 179 -25.70 -7.68 -5.03
CA ALA A 179 -24.52 -7.72 -4.17
C ALA A 179 -23.89 -9.11 -4.20
N VAL A 180 -22.55 -9.15 -4.28
CA VAL A 180 -21.77 -10.38 -4.16
C VAL A 180 -20.95 -10.30 -2.89
N THR A 181 -21.16 -11.27 -1.99
CA THR A 181 -20.40 -11.37 -0.74
C THR A 181 -19.47 -12.58 -0.82
N ALA A 182 -18.18 -12.37 -0.52
CA ALA A 182 -17.20 -13.42 -0.45
C ALA A 182 -16.25 -13.19 0.73
N CYS A 183 -15.89 -14.25 1.43
CA CYS A 183 -14.90 -14.19 2.51
C CYS A 183 -13.93 -15.38 2.38
N PRO A 184 -12.61 -15.14 2.26
CA PRO A 184 -11.63 -16.21 2.16
C PRO A 184 -11.47 -17.04 3.44
N THR A 185 -11.95 -16.53 4.59
CA THR A 185 -11.76 -17.12 5.91
C THR A 185 -12.99 -17.84 6.48
N GLY A 186 -14.14 -17.83 5.80
CA GLY A 186 -15.26 -18.62 6.27
C GLY A 186 -16.67 -18.22 5.78
N ILE A 187 -17.54 -19.22 5.76
CA ILE A 187 -18.92 -19.11 5.28
C ILE A 187 -19.76 -18.19 6.17
N ALA A 188 -19.53 -18.17 7.49
CA ALA A 188 -20.34 -17.42 8.45
C ALA A 188 -20.34 -15.91 8.17
N HIS A 189 -19.21 -15.29 7.86
CA HIS A 189 -19.13 -13.85 7.54
C HIS A 189 -19.83 -13.49 6.24
N THR A 190 -19.82 -14.39 5.27
CA THR A 190 -20.54 -14.22 3.99
C THR A 190 -22.05 -14.19 4.21
N TYR A 191 -22.59 -15.09 5.05
CA TYR A 191 -24.00 -15.11 5.39
C TYR A 191 -24.44 -13.89 6.20
N MET A 192 -23.63 -13.47 7.20
CA MET A 192 -23.91 -12.26 7.99
C MET A 192 -23.93 -10.99 7.13
N ALA A 193 -23.03 -10.89 6.16
CA ALA A 193 -23.02 -9.78 5.22
C ALA A 193 -24.26 -9.79 4.31
N ALA A 194 -24.63 -10.94 3.78
CA ALA A 194 -25.83 -11.09 2.96
C ALA A 194 -27.10 -10.71 3.73
N GLU A 195 -27.27 -11.23 4.95
CA GLU A 195 -28.42 -10.92 5.82
C GLU A 195 -28.48 -9.42 6.18
N SER A 196 -27.34 -8.80 6.45
CA SER A 196 -27.27 -7.35 6.72
C SER A 196 -27.70 -6.52 5.51
N LEU A 197 -27.29 -6.91 4.30
CA LEU A 197 -27.70 -6.27 3.04
C LEU A 197 -29.19 -6.44 2.77
N GLU A 198 -29.74 -7.64 2.96
CA GLU A 198 -31.19 -7.89 2.81
C GLU A 198 -32.01 -7.07 3.80
N ASN A 199 -31.58 -6.99 5.04
CA ASN A 199 -32.28 -6.20 6.07
C ASN A 199 -32.24 -4.71 5.75
N MET A 200 -31.11 -4.20 5.22
CA MET A 200 -31.01 -2.82 4.79
C MET A 200 -31.86 -2.55 3.55
N ALA A 201 -31.86 -3.44 2.57
CA ALA A 201 -32.70 -3.35 1.36
C ALA A 201 -34.20 -3.27 1.72
N LYS A 202 -34.67 -4.11 2.64
CA LYS A 202 -36.04 -4.06 3.15
C LYS A 202 -36.38 -2.72 3.82
N LYS A 203 -35.44 -2.15 4.61
CA LYS A 203 -35.65 -0.84 5.25
C LYS A 203 -35.69 0.32 4.27
N LEU A 204 -34.96 0.22 3.16
CA LEU A 204 -34.89 1.23 2.12
C LEU A 204 -35.91 1.04 1.00
N GLY A 205 -36.73 -0.04 1.04
CA GLY A 205 -37.71 -0.34 0.03
C GLY A 205 -37.14 -0.69 -1.35
N VAL A 206 -35.93 -1.25 -1.38
CA VAL A 206 -35.26 -1.71 -2.59
C VAL A 206 -35.27 -3.23 -2.65
N SER A 207 -35.27 -3.78 -3.87
CA SER A 207 -35.32 -5.25 -4.12
C SER A 207 -34.05 -5.74 -4.80
#